data_0a6e2e4c82fa3fe9b63bd0851344a43d
#
_entry.id   0a6e2e4c82fa3fe9b63bd0851344a43d
#
_cell.length_a   1.000
_cell.length_b   1.000
_cell.length_c   1.000
_cell.angle_alpha   90.00
_cell.angle_beta   90.00
_cell.angle_gamma   90.00
#
_symmetry.space_group_name_H-M   'P 1'
#
loop_
_entity.id
_entity.type
_entity.pdbx_description
1 polymer ?
#
loop_
_entity_poly.entity_id
_entity_poly.type
_entity_poly.pdbx_seq_one_letter_code
_entity_poly.pdbx_strand_id
1 'polypeptide(L)'
;EKYISKENNIISVEDGFIRSVGLGADLYPPLSLLFDKKGIHYDASKVSDLEDQLQNSNVNYSEKMRARKILNLIIKLKISKYNLRLTKTINLPKNAANKEIIGVLGQVESDNSIIYGVPDNTIQKTNFALVAKVREDYPDAFIIYKPHPDTESGVRAKGERDSEISDYADLIANKTSLEDLFNKADRIAVFTSLGGFEALIRGISVITYGLPFYSGWGLTDDKLVNHVWAKRRKRILTLEELTFISLIKYPFYSSIKFNCLTEIENIFEELLESTGKKNLEQIVFKYWGTLKDHFLNITR
;
A
#
# COMPACT_ATOMS: atom_id res chain seq x y z
N GLU A 1 25.77 13.55 7.39
CA GLU A 1 26.38 12.36 8.07
C GLU A 1 27.54 12.67 9.02
N LYS A 2 28.04 13.91 9.08
CA LYS A 2 29.25 14.26 9.87
C LYS A 2 29.01 14.51 11.38
N TYR A 3 27.77 14.48 11.86
CA TYR A 3 27.43 14.90 13.24
C TYR A 3 26.63 13.88 14.04
N ILE A 4 26.46 12.65 13.57
CA ILE A 4 25.74 11.61 14.32
C ILE A 4 26.78 10.77 15.05
N SER A 5 26.88 10.93 16.38
CA SER A 5 27.70 10.05 17.20
C SER A 5 27.10 8.63 17.19
N LYS A 6 27.96 7.60 17.32
CA LYS A 6 27.55 6.17 17.31
C LYS A 6 26.59 5.76 18.45
N GLU A 7 26.27 6.65 19.34
CA GLU A 7 25.40 6.42 20.53
C GLU A 7 24.02 7.05 20.43
N ASN A 8 23.67 7.72 19.34
CA ASN A 8 22.35 8.32 19.20
C ASN A 8 21.32 7.26 18.76
N ASN A 9 20.28 7.06 19.57
CA ASN A 9 19.09 6.31 19.19
C ASN A 9 18.39 7.06 18.03
N ILE A 10 18.64 6.63 16.80
CA ILE A 10 18.01 7.20 15.62
C ILE A 10 16.62 6.58 15.51
N ILE A 11 15.60 7.42 15.39
CA ILE A 11 14.24 7.01 15.06
C ILE A 11 13.96 7.45 13.63
N SER A 12 13.65 6.51 12.76
CA SER A 12 13.18 6.80 11.41
C SER A 12 11.71 7.22 11.47
N VAL A 13 11.35 8.29 10.76
CA VAL A 13 9.99 8.80 10.69
C VAL A 13 9.55 8.85 9.23
N GLU A 14 8.35 8.35 8.95
CA GLU A 14 7.78 8.30 7.61
C GLU A 14 6.27 8.54 7.66
N ASP A 15 5.68 8.94 6.55
CA ASP A 15 4.22 9.03 6.38
C ASP A 15 3.57 7.64 6.58
N GLY A 16 2.42 7.63 7.26
CA GLY A 16 1.65 6.40 7.41
C GLY A 16 0.96 5.92 6.14
N PHE A 17 0.42 4.71 6.19
CA PHE A 17 -0.20 4.04 5.04
C PHE A 17 -1.57 4.62 4.64
N ILE A 18 -2.23 5.35 5.55
CA ILE A 18 -3.42 6.17 5.28
C ILE A 18 -3.03 7.60 5.64
N ARG A 19 -2.71 8.43 4.64
CA ARG A 19 -1.99 9.66 4.85
C ARG A 19 -2.89 10.91 4.86
N SER A 20 -3.62 11.15 3.77
CA SER A 20 -4.29 12.44 3.57
C SER A 20 -5.32 12.38 2.44
N VAL A 21 -6.02 13.50 2.23
CA VAL A 21 -6.73 13.80 0.99
C VAL A 21 -5.83 14.72 0.17
N GLY A 22 -5.10 14.16 -0.80
CA GLY A 22 -4.11 14.88 -1.63
C GLY A 22 -2.70 14.34 -1.45
N LEU A 23 -1.81 14.74 -2.38
CA LEU A 23 -0.42 14.31 -2.40
C LEU A 23 0.40 15.05 -1.32
N GLY A 24 1.43 14.37 -0.79
CA GLY A 24 2.39 15.00 0.12
C GLY A 24 3.18 16.12 -0.53
N ALA A 25 3.43 16.02 -1.82
CA ALA A 25 4.08 17.05 -2.62
C ALA A 25 3.27 18.37 -2.64
N ASP A 26 1.96 18.33 -2.44
CA ASP A 26 1.09 19.49 -2.34
C ASP A 26 0.98 20.05 -0.91
N LEU A 27 1.87 19.61 0.01
CA LEU A 27 1.96 20.02 1.42
C LEU A 27 0.72 19.70 2.26
N TYR A 28 -0.09 18.72 1.86
CA TYR A 28 -1.16 18.24 2.73
C TYR A 28 -0.57 17.58 3.98
N PRO A 29 -0.99 17.98 5.20
CA PRO A 29 -0.50 17.40 6.43
C PRO A 29 -0.87 15.91 6.53
N PRO A 30 0.04 15.07 7.03
CA PRO A 30 -0.26 13.66 7.23
C PRO A 30 -1.18 13.45 8.43
N LEU A 31 -2.17 12.55 8.28
CA LEU A 31 -3.05 12.09 9.36
C LEU A 31 -2.44 10.89 10.10
N SER A 32 -1.37 10.33 9.59
CA SER A 32 -0.64 9.24 10.24
C SER A 32 0.85 9.32 9.99
N LEU A 33 1.62 8.92 10.99
CA LEU A 33 3.09 8.83 10.96
C LEU A 33 3.53 7.46 11.47
N LEU A 34 4.64 7.00 10.93
CA LEU A 34 5.34 5.79 11.35
C LEU A 34 6.63 6.20 12.06
N PHE A 35 6.91 5.56 13.19
CA PHE A 35 8.15 5.72 13.94
C PHE A 35 8.81 4.36 14.08
N ASP A 36 10.03 4.22 13.60
CA ASP A 36 10.75 2.96 13.60
C ASP A 36 12.14 3.14 14.24
N LYS A 37 12.45 2.31 15.23
CA LYS A 37 13.71 2.37 15.98
C LYS A 37 14.76 1.39 15.46
N LYS A 38 14.34 0.37 14.69
CA LYS A 38 15.21 -0.67 14.16
C LYS A 38 15.63 -0.41 12.72
N GLY A 39 14.75 0.23 11.94
CA GLY A 39 14.98 0.49 10.54
C GLY A 39 13.91 1.39 9.95
N ILE A 40 13.28 0.96 8.86
CA ILE A 40 12.07 1.54 8.27
C ILE A 40 11.40 0.48 7.39
N HIS A 41 10.08 0.50 7.31
CA HIS A 41 9.28 -0.54 6.65
C HIS A 41 9.60 -0.79 5.16
N TYR A 42 10.17 0.18 4.45
CA TYR A 42 10.53 0.05 3.04
C TYR A 42 11.97 -0.42 2.80
N ASP A 43 12.84 -0.41 3.82
CA ASP A 43 14.19 -0.96 3.73
C ASP A 43 14.21 -2.45 4.08
N ALA A 44 14.07 -3.29 3.04
CA ALA A 44 14.08 -4.74 3.22
C ALA A 44 15.46 -5.31 3.57
N SER A 45 16.54 -4.54 3.48
CA SER A 45 17.90 -5.00 3.83
C SER A 45 18.08 -5.20 5.33
N LYS A 46 17.25 -4.53 6.15
CA LYS A 46 17.29 -4.54 7.62
C LYS A 46 15.94 -4.96 8.21
N VAL A 47 15.98 -5.42 9.44
CA VAL A 47 14.76 -5.65 10.22
C VAL A 47 14.21 -4.31 10.67
N SER A 48 12.94 -4.00 10.35
CA SER A 48 12.21 -2.85 10.88
C SER A 48 11.39 -3.25 12.10
N ASP A 49 10.89 -2.27 12.88
CA ASP A 49 9.93 -2.54 13.95
C ASP A 49 8.64 -3.16 13.40
N LEU A 50 8.22 -2.78 12.17
CA LEU A 50 7.08 -3.40 11.51
C LEU A 50 7.35 -4.88 11.19
N GLU A 51 8.50 -5.21 10.58
CA GLU A 51 8.86 -6.60 10.27
C GLU A 51 8.94 -7.45 11.53
N ASP A 52 9.53 -6.90 12.61
CA ASP A 52 9.61 -7.58 13.89
C ASP A 52 8.23 -7.83 14.50
N GLN A 53 7.34 -6.84 14.45
CA GLN A 53 5.95 -7.02 14.91
C GLN A 53 5.19 -8.04 14.08
N LEU A 54 5.33 -8.04 12.75
CA LEU A 54 4.71 -9.02 11.86
C LEU A 54 5.21 -10.45 12.17
N GLN A 55 6.50 -10.59 12.45
CA GLN A 55 7.11 -11.90 12.78
C GLN A 55 6.72 -12.40 14.16
N ASN A 56 6.63 -11.54 15.18
CA ASN A 56 6.64 -11.96 16.58
C ASN A 56 5.37 -11.61 17.36
N SER A 57 4.49 -10.72 16.87
CA SER A 57 3.27 -10.37 17.62
C SER A 57 2.22 -11.47 17.53
N ASN A 58 1.62 -11.78 18.66
CA ASN A 58 0.39 -12.57 18.70
C ASN A 58 -0.81 -11.62 18.58
N VAL A 59 -1.66 -11.84 17.59
CA VAL A 59 -2.89 -11.07 17.35
C VAL A 59 -4.06 -11.91 17.81
N ASN A 60 -4.76 -11.46 18.85
CA ASN A 60 -5.88 -12.19 19.43
C ASN A 60 -7.17 -12.05 18.59
N TYR A 61 -8.21 -12.77 18.99
CA TYR A 61 -9.49 -12.78 18.24
C TYR A 61 -10.14 -11.40 18.13
N SER A 62 -10.17 -10.61 19.19
CA SER A 62 -10.77 -9.26 19.19
C SER A 62 -10.01 -8.30 18.28
N GLU A 63 -8.69 -8.38 18.27
CA GLU A 63 -7.81 -7.60 17.38
C GLU A 63 -8.02 -7.98 15.90
N LYS A 64 -8.15 -9.28 15.59
CA LYS A 64 -8.51 -9.73 14.23
C LYS A 64 -9.88 -9.24 13.79
N MET A 65 -10.86 -9.25 14.69
CA MET A 65 -12.19 -8.72 14.41
C MET A 65 -12.19 -7.20 14.19
N ARG A 66 -11.37 -6.45 14.93
CA ARG A 66 -11.15 -5.01 14.70
C ARG A 66 -10.51 -4.79 13.32
N ALA A 67 -9.47 -5.53 12.98
CA ALA A 67 -8.84 -5.45 11.66
C ALA A 67 -9.83 -5.74 10.51
N ARG A 68 -10.66 -6.77 10.65
CA ARG A 68 -11.70 -7.09 9.65
C ARG A 68 -12.70 -5.95 9.46
N LYS A 69 -13.09 -5.25 10.54
CA LYS A 69 -13.95 -4.06 10.43
C LYS A 69 -13.26 -2.92 9.68
N ILE A 70 -11.98 -2.66 9.98
CA ILE A 70 -11.17 -1.67 9.28
C ILE A 70 -11.04 -2.02 7.78
N LEU A 71 -10.75 -3.27 7.43
CA LEU A 71 -10.73 -3.75 6.05
C LEU A 71 -12.05 -3.43 5.32
N ASN A 72 -13.18 -3.80 5.92
CA ASN A 72 -14.49 -3.56 5.34
C ASN A 72 -14.78 -2.05 5.15
N LEU A 73 -14.33 -1.20 6.08
CA LEU A 73 -14.47 0.25 5.96
C LEU A 73 -13.59 0.80 4.83
N ILE A 74 -12.33 0.38 4.74
CA ILE A 74 -11.41 0.81 3.66
C ILE A 74 -12.01 0.48 2.29
N ILE A 75 -12.49 -0.75 2.11
CA ILE A 75 -13.11 -1.20 0.86
C ILE A 75 -14.37 -0.39 0.56
N LYS A 76 -15.30 -0.30 1.52
CA LYS A 76 -16.60 0.37 1.35
C LYS A 76 -16.46 1.86 1.07
N LEU A 77 -15.52 2.53 1.75
CA LEU A 77 -15.27 3.97 1.62
C LEU A 77 -14.27 4.29 0.50
N LYS A 78 -13.69 3.26 -0.13
CA LYS A 78 -12.67 3.38 -1.19
C LYS A 78 -11.49 4.23 -0.74
N ILE A 79 -11.02 3.96 0.48
CA ILE A 79 -9.89 4.66 1.07
C ILE A 79 -8.58 4.16 0.47
N SER A 80 -7.68 5.09 0.14
CA SER A 80 -6.32 4.87 -0.32
C SER A 80 -5.34 5.77 0.44
N LYS A 81 -4.05 5.63 0.20
CA LYS A 81 -3.03 6.48 0.85
C LYS A 81 -3.31 7.98 0.68
N TYR A 82 -3.67 8.41 -0.53
CA TYR A 82 -3.83 9.82 -0.89
C TYR A 82 -5.27 10.24 -1.17
N ASN A 83 -6.20 9.30 -1.28
CA ASN A 83 -7.62 9.56 -1.53
C ASN A 83 -7.90 10.52 -2.71
N LEU A 84 -7.12 10.37 -3.80
CA LEU A 84 -7.19 11.24 -4.98
C LEU A 84 -8.51 11.08 -5.73
N ARG A 85 -9.07 12.21 -6.19
CA ARG A 85 -10.28 12.24 -7.03
C ARG A 85 -9.90 12.19 -8.50
N LEU A 86 -9.61 11.01 -9.02
CA LEU A 86 -9.37 10.79 -10.45
C LEU A 86 -10.66 10.26 -11.09
N THR A 87 -11.06 10.85 -12.20
CA THR A 87 -12.35 10.60 -12.87
C THR A 87 -12.23 9.79 -14.15
N LYS A 88 -11.01 9.68 -14.70
CA LYS A 88 -10.80 8.90 -15.93
C LYS A 88 -10.93 7.41 -15.65
N THR A 89 -11.71 6.72 -16.48
CA THR A 89 -11.95 5.29 -16.39
C THR A 89 -11.11 4.51 -17.40
N ILE A 90 -10.77 3.27 -17.06
CA ILE A 90 -10.10 2.31 -17.94
C ILE A 90 -11.16 1.64 -18.81
N ASN A 91 -11.07 1.82 -20.12
CA ASN A 91 -11.92 1.13 -21.08
C ASN A 91 -11.14 -0.03 -21.68
N LEU A 92 -11.53 -1.25 -21.34
CA LEU A 92 -10.89 -2.45 -21.86
C LEU A 92 -11.28 -2.68 -23.32
N PRO A 93 -10.31 -2.89 -24.22
CA PRO A 93 -10.61 -3.23 -25.59
C PRO A 93 -11.08 -4.70 -25.72
N LYS A 94 -11.68 -5.07 -26.86
CA LYS A 94 -12.21 -6.41 -27.10
C LYS A 94 -11.18 -7.53 -26.96
N ASN A 95 -9.91 -7.26 -27.27
CA ASN A 95 -8.82 -8.23 -27.15
C ASN A 95 -8.38 -8.51 -25.70
N ALA A 96 -8.90 -7.78 -24.72
CA ALA A 96 -8.75 -8.10 -23.30
C ALA A 96 -9.73 -9.19 -22.85
N ALA A 97 -10.82 -9.44 -23.61
CA ALA A 97 -11.80 -10.43 -23.25
C ALA A 97 -11.17 -11.84 -23.19
N ASN A 98 -11.47 -12.59 -22.14
CA ASN A 98 -10.97 -13.94 -21.87
C ASN A 98 -9.45 -14.04 -21.60
N LYS A 99 -8.77 -12.94 -21.33
CA LYS A 99 -7.39 -12.92 -20.85
C LYS A 99 -7.34 -12.60 -19.37
N GLU A 100 -6.35 -13.16 -18.67
CA GLU A 100 -6.00 -12.69 -17.34
C GLU A 100 -5.52 -11.24 -17.42
N ILE A 101 -6.08 -10.35 -16.61
CA ILE A 101 -5.73 -8.93 -16.61
C ILE A 101 -4.77 -8.66 -15.46
N ILE A 102 -3.54 -8.25 -15.79
CA ILE A 102 -2.52 -7.90 -14.79
C ILE A 102 -2.28 -6.40 -14.81
N GLY A 103 -2.62 -5.74 -13.69
CA GLY A 103 -2.27 -4.34 -13.48
C GLY A 103 -0.83 -4.21 -12.96
N VAL A 104 0.03 -3.49 -13.65
CA VAL A 104 1.40 -3.21 -13.22
C VAL A 104 1.48 -1.78 -12.70
N LEU A 105 1.87 -1.61 -11.43
CA LEU A 105 1.96 -0.30 -10.82
C LEU A 105 3.37 0.27 -10.94
N GLY A 106 3.48 1.37 -11.67
CA GLY A 106 4.69 2.17 -11.75
C GLY A 106 5.00 2.87 -10.42
N GLN A 107 6.27 3.09 -10.17
CA GLN A 107 6.79 3.82 -9.01
C GLN A 107 7.80 4.88 -9.46
N VAL A 108 8.12 5.83 -8.59
CA VAL A 108 9.25 6.74 -8.80
C VAL A 108 10.54 5.93 -8.66
N GLU A 109 11.31 5.75 -9.73
CA GLU A 109 12.47 4.84 -9.75
C GLU A 109 13.58 5.24 -8.77
N SER A 110 13.68 6.54 -8.44
CA SER A 110 14.60 7.07 -7.42
C SER A 110 14.05 7.02 -5.99
N ASP A 111 12.88 6.41 -5.77
CA ASP A 111 12.29 6.30 -4.44
C ASP A 111 13.07 5.31 -3.58
N ASN A 112 13.24 5.64 -2.30
CA ASN A 112 13.94 4.78 -1.35
C ASN A 112 13.31 3.39 -1.23
N SER A 113 12.01 3.25 -1.43
CA SER A 113 11.33 1.95 -1.40
C SER A 113 11.78 1.03 -2.54
N ILE A 114 12.14 1.58 -3.71
CA ILE A 114 12.76 0.83 -4.81
C ILE A 114 14.23 0.53 -4.49
N ILE A 115 14.98 1.56 -4.05
CA ILE A 115 16.43 1.45 -3.80
C ILE A 115 16.71 0.35 -2.76
N TYR A 116 15.97 0.35 -1.65
CA TYR A 116 16.20 -0.55 -0.52
C TYR A 116 15.25 -1.75 -0.47
N GLY A 117 14.16 -1.72 -1.23
CA GLY A 117 13.18 -2.81 -1.25
C GLY A 117 13.37 -3.78 -2.43
N VAL A 118 14.18 -3.44 -3.43
CA VAL A 118 14.57 -4.33 -4.53
C VAL A 118 16.05 -4.65 -4.39
N PRO A 119 16.43 -5.91 -4.10
CA PRO A 119 17.84 -6.29 -3.94
C PRO A 119 18.61 -6.10 -5.24
N ASP A 120 19.89 -5.68 -5.12
CA ASP A 120 20.78 -5.62 -6.27
C ASP A 120 21.00 -7.01 -6.90
N ASN A 121 21.30 -7.03 -8.19
CA ASN A 121 21.52 -8.26 -8.99
C ASN A 121 20.27 -9.18 -9.13
N THR A 122 19.06 -8.70 -8.84
CA THR A 122 17.81 -9.43 -9.09
C THR A 122 17.15 -8.97 -10.38
N ILE A 123 16.70 -7.74 -10.44
CA ILE A 123 16.05 -7.09 -11.58
C ILE A 123 16.46 -5.61 -11.60
N GLN A 124 16.55 -5.02 -12.78
CA GLN A 124 16.77 -3.58 -12.89
C GLN A 124 15.64 -2.80 -12.20
N LYS A 125 16.00 -1.77 -11.44
CA LYS A 125 15.08 -0.99 -10.61
C LYS A 125 14.32 0.07 -11.43
N THR A 126 13.79 -0.33 -12.61
CA THR A 126 13.09 0.55 -13.54
C THR A 126 11.68 0.03 -13.83
N ASN A 127 10.73 0.93 -14.08
CA ASN A 127 9.37 0.57 -14.45
C ASN A 127 9.34 -0.26 -15.72
N PHE A 128 10.21 0.07 -16.69
CA PHE A 128 10.39 -0.69 -17.90
C PHE A 128 10.74 -2.16 -17.59
N ALA A 129 11.75 -2.41 -16.75
CA ALA A 129 12.17 -3.75 -16.39
C ALA A 129 11.06 -4.55 -15.68
N LEU A 130 10.27 -3.89 -14.82
CA LEU A 130 9.13 -4.53 -14.18
C LEU A 130 8.10 -4.98 -15.21
N VAL A 131 7.68 -4.09 -16.13
CA VAL A 131 6.68 -4.43 -17.16
C VAL A 131 7.18 -5.51 -18.10
N ALA A 132 8.44 -5.42 -18.55
CA ALA A 132 9.07 -6.43 -19.40
C ALA A 132 9.12 -7.80 -18.70
N LYS A 133 9.45 -7.83 -17.39
CA LYS A 133 9.48 -9.06 -16.61
C LYS A 133 8.10 -9.66 -16.38
N VAL A 134 7.08 -8.83 -16.15
CA VAL A 134 5.68 -9.30 -16.07
C VAL A 134 5.24 -9.90 -17.40
N ARG A 135 5.59 -9.28 -18.55
CA ARG A 135 5.28 -9.83 -19.87
C ARG A 135 5.99 -11.17 -20.13
N GLU A 136 7.24 -11.29 -19.68
CA GLU A 136 8.00 -12.55 -19.79
C GLU A 136 7.35 -13.67 -18.96
N ASP A 137 6.97 -13.38 -17.71
CA ASP A 137 6.37 -14.36 -16.79
C ASP A 137 4.92 -14.72 -17.16
N TYR A 138 4.20 -13.80 -17.82
CA TYR A 138 2.77 -13.93 -18.19
C TYR A 138 2.54 -13.52 -19.66
N PRO A 139 3.03 -14.30 -20.64
CA PRO A 139 3.03 -13.91 -22.07
C PRO A 139 1.63 -13.71 -22.65
N ASP A 140 0.62 -14.43 -22.15
CA ASP A 140 -0.74 -14.40 -22.68
C ASP A 140 -1.66 -13.40 -21.95
N ALA A 141 -1.19 -12.82 -20.83
CA ALA A 141 -1.98 -11.87 -20.04
C ALA A 141 -2.22 -10.55 -20.78
N PHE A 142 -3.30 -9.85 -20.44
CA PHE A 142 -3.51 -8.47 -20.83
C PHE A 142 -2.91 -7.56 -19.76
N ILE A 143 -1.82 -6.87 -20.11
CA ILE A 143 -1.05 -6.06 -19.18
C ILE A 143 -1.50 -4.60 -19.25
N ILE A 144 -1.93 -4.06 -18.11
CA ILE A 144 -2.27 -2.66 -17.93
C ILE A 144 -1.18 -2.00 -17.08
N TYR A 145 -0.38 -1.12 -17.66
CA TYR A 145 0.58 -0.32 -16.90
C TYR A 145 -0.07 0.96 -16.40
N LYS A 146 0.01 1.21 -15.09
CA LYS A 146 -0.42 2.44 -14.45
C LYS A 146 0.79 3.22 -13.93
N PRO A 147 1.14 4.37 -14.55
CA PRO A 147 2.21 5.23 -14.07
C PRO A 147 1.95 5.77 -12.66
N HIS A 148 3.02 6.14 -11.95
CA HIS A 148 2.91 6.80 -10.64
C HIS A 148 2.32 8.21 -10.78
N PRO A 149 1.42 8.65 -9.89
CA PRO A 149 0.79 9.98 -9.97
C PRO A 149 1.79 11.14 -10.04
N ASP A 150 2.89 11.08 -9.28
CA ASP A 150 3.92 12.13 -9.27
C ASP A 150 4.67 12.24 -10.59
N THR A 151 4.87 11.12 -11.31
CA THR A 151 5.46 11.14 -12.65
C THR A 151 4.48 11.61 -13.70
N GLU A 152 3.19 11.27 -13.56
CA GLU A 152 2.12 11.75 -14.46
C GLU A 152 1.89 13.26 -14.34
N SER A 153 2.00 13.82 -13.13
CA SER A 153 1.85 15.27 -12.87
C SER A 153 3.10 16.07 -13.22
N GLY A 154 4.23 15.42 -13.49
CA GLY A 154 5.52 16.07 -13.76
C GLY A 154 6.26 16.53 -12.50
N VAL A 155 5.77 16.24 -11.30
CA VAL A 155 6.45 16.54 -10.02
C VAL A 155 7.74 15.74 -9.89
N ARG A 156 7.76 14.50 -10.43
CA ARG A 156 8.93 13.64 -10.50
C ARG A 156 9.27 13.32 -11.95
N ALA A 157 10.55 13.10 -12.23
CA ALA A 157 11.01 12.68 -13.53
C ALA A 157 10.38 11.35 -13.95
N LYS A 158 10.17 11.17 -15.26
CA LYS A 158 9.81 9.87 -15.83
C LYS A 158 10.95 8.88 -15.62
N GLY A 159 10.59 7.60 -15.55
CA GLY A 159 11.55 6.53 -15.41
C GLY A 159 12.43 6.34 -16.66
N GLU A 160 13.51 5.62 -16.46
CA GLU A 160 14.38 5.22 -17.55
C GLU A 160 13.61 4.27 -18.51
N ARG A 161 13.62 4.59 -19.80
CA ARG A 161 12.95 3.83 -20.84
C ARG A 161 11.41 3.76 -20.71
N ASP A 162 10.77 4.69 -19.99
CA ASP A 162 9.29 4.73 -19.86
C ASP A 162 8.58 4.77 -21.23
N SER A 163 9.22 5.34 -22.28
CA SER A 163 8.68 5.37 -23.64
C SER A 163 8.55 3.99 -24.29
N GLU A 164 9.34 3.02 -23.84
CA GLU A 164 9.37 1.64 -24.40
C GLU A 164 8.37 0.71 -23.67
N ILE A 165 7.74 1.16 -22.59
CA ILE A 165 6.76 0.36 -21.83
C ILE A 165 5.58 -0.07 -22.70
N SER A 166 5.19 0.76 -23.68
CA SER A 166 4.12 0.42 -24.63
C SER A 166 4.39 -0.80 -25.52
N ASP A 167 5.64 -1.23 -25.63
CA ASP A 167 5.99 -2.43 -26.39
C ASP A 167 5.69 -3.72 -25.61
N TYR A 168 5.51 -3.61 -24.29
CA TYR A 168 5.30 -4.73 -23.37
C TYR A 168 3.94 -4.69 -22.67
N ALA A 169 3.32 -3.51 -22.50
CA ALA A 169 1.99 -3.33 -21.94
C ALA A 169 0.95 -3.16 -23.05
N ASP A 170 -0.20 -3.82 -22.90
CA ASP A 170 -1.33 -3.69 -23.84
C ASP A 170 -2.09 -2.37 -23.67
N LEU A 171 -2.03 -1.77 -22.48
CA LEU A 171 -2.70 -0.50 -22.17
C LEU A 171 -1.89 0.32 -21.15
N ILE A 172 -1.81 1.63 -21.41
CA ILE A 172 -1.26 2.59 -20.45
C ILE A 172 -2.41 3.37 -19.80
N ALA A 173 -2.61 3.17 -18.49
CA ALA A 173 -3.73 3.72 -17.73
C ALA A 173 -3.39 5.10 -17.11
N ASN A 174 -3.21 6.11 -17.97
CA ASN A 174 -2.87 7.48 -17.53
C ASN A 174 -4.04 8.18 -16.84
N LYS A 175 -3.77 8.87 -15.72
CA LYS A 175 -4.73 9.71 -14.96
C LYS A 175 -5.97 8.95 -14.51
N THR A 176 -5.85 7.64 -14.30
CA THR A 176 -6.89 6.77 -13.76
C THR A 176 -6.69 6.54 -12.26
N SER A 177 -7.74 6.21 -11.54
CA SER A 177 -7.65 5.83 -10.14
C SER A 177 -7.12 4.40 -9.97
N LEU A 178 -6.50 4.11 -8.82
CA LEU A 178 -6.17 2.73 -8.45
C LEU A 178 -7.43 1.89 -8.30
N GLU A 179 -8.51 2.46 -7.77
CA GLU A 179 -9.79 1.78 -7.60
C GLU A 179 -10.35 1.29 -8.95
N ASP A 180 -10.22 2.10 -10.03
CA ASP A 180 -10.70 1.67 -11.34
C ASP A 180 -9.84 0.54 -11.91
N LEU A 181 -8.51 0.59 -11.71
CA LEU A 181 -7.64 -0.52 -12.06
C LEU A 181 -7.98 -1.79 -11.27
N PHE A 182 -8.19 -1.66 -9.95
CA PHE A 182 -8.56 -2.78 -9.08
C PHE A 182 -9.86 -3.45 -9.47
N ASN A 183 -10.82 -2.70 -10.01
CA ASN A 183 -12.08 -3.25 -10.53
C ASN A 183 -11.94 -3.98 -11.89
N LYS A 184 -10.78 -3.88 -12.54
CA LYS A 184 -10.52 -4.49 -13.86
C LYS A 184 -9.49 -5.61 -13.80
N ALA A 185 -8.52 -5.51 -12.90
CA ALA A 185 -7.40 -6.43 -12.82
C ALA A 185 -7.73 -7.68 -11.99
N ASP A 186 -7.33 -8.83 -12.49
CA ASP A 186 -7.36 -10.09 -11.74
C ASP A 186 -6.17 -10.16 -10.76
N ARG A 187 -5.04 -9.56 -11.17
CA ARG A 187 -3.81 -9.50 -10.35
C ARG A 187 -3.13 -8.15 -10.48
N ILE A 188 -2.39 -7.79 -9.42
CA ILE A 188 -1.57 -6.57 -9.40
C ILE A 188 -0.10 -6.96 -9.24
N ALA A 189 0.76 -6.47 -10.14
CA ALA A 189 2.21 -6.67 -10.09
C ALA A 189 2.91 -5.38 -9.66
N VAL A 190 3.88 -5.51 -8.75
CA VAL A 190 4.59 -4.38 -8.15
C VAL A 190 6.05 -4.72 -7.87
N PHE A 191 6.90 -3.70 -7.76
CA PHE A 191 8.12 -3.85 -6.98
C PHE A 191 7.79 -3.80 -5.47
N THR A 192 7.56 -2.62 -4.95
CA THR A 192 7.37 -2.36 -3.50
C THR A 192 6.21 -1.41 -3.22
N SER A 193 5.42 -1.08 -4.24
CA SER A 193 4.35 -0.11 -4.16
C SER A 193 3.34 -0.43 -3.06
N LEU A 194 2.97 0.58 -2.28
CA LEU A 194 1.86 0.48 -1.33
C LEU A 194 0.53 0.12 -2.02
N GLY A 195 0.39 0.45 -3.31
CA GLY A 195 -0.75 0.01 -4.12
C GLY A 195 -0.93 -1.50 -4.17
N GLY A 196 0.15 -2.29 -4.03
CA GLY A 196 0.07 -3.74 -3.84
C GLY A 196 -0.61 -4.12 -2.52
N PHE A 197 -0.29 -3.44 -1.42
CA PHE A 197 -0.99 -3.64 -0.15
C PHE A 197 -2.47 -3.22 -0.24
N GLU A 198 -2.76 -2.11 -0.91
CA GLU A 198 -4.14 -1.67 -1.15
C GLU A 198 -4.96 -2.67 -2.00
N ALA A 199 -4.32 -3.33 -2.98
CA ALA A 199 -4.91 -4.41 -3.76
C ALA A 199 -5.17 -5.65 -2.89
N LEU A 200 -4.18 -6.05 -2.08
CA LEU A 200 -4.28 -7.19 -1.17
C LEU A 200 -5.45 -7.02 -0.18
N ILE A 201 -5.61 -5.83 0.39
CA ILE A 201 -6.75 -5.48 1.26
C ILE A 201 -8.09 -5.70 0.56
N ARG A 202 -8.16 -5.48 -0.75
CA ARG A 202 -9.37 -5.65 -1.57
C ARG A 202 -9.58 -7.08 -2.06
N GLY A 203 -8.73 -8.01 -1.64
CA GLY A 203 -8.81 -9.41 -2.04
C GLY A 203 -8.28 -9.69 -3.45
N ILE A 204 -7.52 -8.77 -4.05
CA ILE A 204 -6.90 -8.95 -5.35
C ILE A 204 -5.55 -9.64 -5.14
N SER A 205 -5.25 -10.64 -5.97
CA SER A 205 -3.95 -11.33 -5.95
C SER A 205 -2.81 -10.37 -6.30
N VAL A 206 -1.72 -10.43 -5.54
CA VAL A 206 -0.57 -9.53 -5.72
C VAL A 206 0.69 -10.32 -6.01
N ILE A 207 1.42 -9.89 -7.06
CA ILE A 207 2.72 -10.41 -7.45
C ILE A 207 3.77 -9.37 -7.05
N THR A 208 4.78 -9.79 -6.29
CA THR A 208 5.87 -8.89 -5.88
C THR A 208 7.18 -9.26 -6.55
N TYR A 209 7.80 -8.29 -7.20
CA TYR A 209 9.15 -8.38 -7.81
C TYR A 209 10.21 -7.68 -6.95
N GLY A 210 9.80 -7.13 -5.83
CA GLY A 210 10.62 -6.61 -4.74
C GLY A 210 10.21 -7.26 -3.41
N LEU A 211 10.62 -6.64 -2.31
CA LEU A 211 10.36 -7.12 -0.95
C LEU A 211 9.62 -6.06 -0.11
N PRO A 212 8.40 -5.63 -0.49
CA PRO A 212 7.62 -4.74 0.34
C PRO A 212 7.31 -5.37 1.71
N PHE A 213 6.89 -4.57 2.67
CA PHE A 213 6.63 -5.05 4.04
C PHE A 213 5.56 -6.15 4.12
N TYR A 214 4.64 -6.19 3.14
CA TYR A 214 3.53 -7.15 3.09
C TYR A 214 3.87 -8.44 2.32
N SER A 215 5.06 -8.55 1.68
CA SER A 215 5.52 -9.77 1.02
C SER A 215 6.18 -10.75 1.98
N GLY A 216 6.28 -12.03 1.61
CA GLY A 216 6.97 -13.06 2.38
C GLY A 216 6.16 -13.65 3.54
N TRP A 217 4.87 -13.33 3.66
CA TRP A 217 3.99 -13.80 4.74
C TRP A 217 2.93 -14.80 4.26
N GLY A 218 3.05 -15.33 3.03
CA GLY A 218 2.10 -16.28 2.44
C GLY A 218 0.82 -15.66 1.89
N LEU A 219 0.77 -14.32 1.73
CA LEU A 219 -0.39 -13.58 1.23
C LEU A 219 -0.21 -13.09 -0.22
N THR A 220 1.00 -13.18 -0.75
CA THR A 220 1.40 -12.66 -2.07
C THR A 220 2.14 -13.73 -2.87
N ASP A 221 2.19 -13.57 -4.22
CA ASP A 221 3.05 -14.35 -5.11
C ASP A 221 4.42 -13.67 -5.17
N ASP A 222 5.36 -14.13 -4.33
CA ASP A 222 6.64 -13.47 -4.12
C ASP A 222 7.72 -14.03 -5.05
N LYS A 223 8.20 -13.24 -6.01
CA LYS A 223 9.24 -13.69 -6.96
C LYS A 223 10.64 -13.78 -6.32
N LEU A 224 10.84 -13.13 -5.19
CA LEU A 224 12.10 -13.12 -4.44
C LEU A 224 12.07 -13.92 -3.14
N VAL A 225 11.18 -14.90 -3.01
CA VAL A 225 11.03 -15.73 -1.79
C VAL A 225 12.33 -16.39 -1.33
N ASN A 226 13.24 -16.72 -2.24
CA ASN A 226 14.53 -17.35 -1.93
C ASN A 226 15.64 -16.35 -1.57
N HIS A 227 15.41 -15.03 -1.71
CA HIS A 227 16.41 -14.03 -1.37
C HIS A 227 16.65 -14.01 0.16
N VAL A 228 17.91 -13.75 0.56
CA VAL A 228 18.31 -13.78 2.00
C VAL A 228 17.49 -12.82 2.86
N TRP A 229 17.07 -11.66 2.32
CA TRP A 229 16.23 -10.71 3.04
C TRP A 229 14.81 -11.26 3.26
N ALA A 230 14.25 -12.00 2.30
CA ALA A 230 12.93 -12.64 2.43
C ALA A 230 12.94 -13.78 3.47
N LYS A 231 14.03 -14.52 3.60
CA LYS A 231 14.15 -15.67 4.49
C LYS A 231 14.00 -15.34 5.99
N ARG A 232 14.03 -14.07 6.37
CA ARG A 232 13.72 -13.66 7.75
C ARG A 232 12.24 -13.77 8.09
N ARG A 233 11.36 -13.66 7.07
CA ARG A 233 9.90 -13.68 7.18
C ARG A 233 9.44 -15.14 7.15
N LYS A 234 9.31 -15.76 8.32
CA LYS A 234 9.05 -17.20 8.44
C LYS A 234 7.61 -17.55 8.79
N ARG A 235 6.84 -16.53 9.19
CA ARG A 235 5.47 -16.71 9.63
C ARG A 235 4.52 -16.63 8.45
N ILE A 236 3.45 -17.44 8.45
CA ILE A 236 2.30 -17.27 7.58
C ILE A 236 1.28 -16.43 8.35
N LEU A 237 0.83 -15.35 7.77
CA LEU A 237 -0.14 -14.42 8.36
C LEU A 237 -1.50 -14.56 7.67
N THR A 238 -2.57 -14.25 8.42
CA THR A 238 -3.85 -13.91 7.82
C THR A 238 -3.88 -12.43 7.42
N LEU A 239 -4.79 -12.06 6.54
CA LEU A 239 -4.94 -10.66 6.12
C LEU A 239 -5.31 -9.76 7.31
N GLU A 240 -6.10 -10.26 8.27
CA GLU A 240 -6.45 -9.54 9.49
C GLU A 240 -5.21 -9.30 10.39
N GLU A 241 -4.31 -10.27 10.50
CA GLU A 241 -3.07 -10.10 11.28
C GLU A 241 -2.17 -9.06 10.63
N LEU A 242 -1.96 -9.16 9.31
CA LEU A 242 -1.20 -8.15 8.56
C LEU A 242 -1.83 -6.77 8.74
N THR A 243 -3.15 -6.65 8.58
CA THR A 243 -3.88 -5.37 8.70
C THR A 243 -3.82 -4.80 10.11
N PHE A 244 -4.04 -5.63 11.14
CA PHE A 244 -3.98 -5.17 12.52
C PHE A 244 -2.61 -4.57 12.84
N ILE A 245 -1.55 -5.29 12.50
CA ILE A 245 -0.20 -4.86 12.81
C ILE A 245 0.16 -3.62 12.00
N SER A 246 -0.09 -3.61 10.68
CA SER A 246 0.37 -2.53 9.80
C SER A 246 -0.50 -1.28 9.85
N LEU A 247 -1.81 -1.37 10.10
CA LEU A 247 -2.71 -0.22 10.08
C LEU A 247 -3.20 0.22 11.46
N ILE A 248 -3.15 -0.65 12.48
CA ILE A 248 -3.70 -0.30 13.80
C ILE A 248 -2.59 -0.17 14.84
N LYS A 249 -1.65 -1.11 14.88
CA LYS A 249 -0.64 -1.19 15.93
C LYS A 249 0.62 -0.36 15.65
N TYR A 250 1.09 -0.37 14.42
CA TYR A 250 2.37 0.27 14.05
C TYR A 250 2.26 1.77 13.80
N PRO A 251 1.22 2.33 13.12
CA PRO A 251 1.10 3.76 12.89
C PRO A 251 0.59 4.52 14.11
N PHE A 252 0.99 5.78 14.18
CA PHE A 252 0.37 6.79 15.04
C PHE A 252 -0.54 7.67 14.19
N TYR A 253 -1.78 7.84 14.63
CA TYR A 253 -2.75 8.69 13.97
C TYR A 253 -2.95 9.99 14.72
N SER A 254 -3.11 11.09 14.00
CA SER A 254 -3.35 12.42 14.54
C SER A 254 -4.53 13.07 13.83
N SER A 255 -5.53 13.47 14.59
CA SER A 255 -6.63 14.29 14.08
C SER A 255 -6.17 15.73 13.95
N ILE A 256 -6.28 16.30 12.75
CA ILE A 256 -6.03 17.72 12.50
C ILE A 256 -7.17 18.54 13.10
N LYS A 257 -8.40 18.05 12.98
CA LYS A 257 -9.61 18.70 13.48
C LYS A 257 -9.60 18.91 15.00
N PHE A 258 -9.11 17.93 15.75
CA PHE A 258 -9.09 17.97 17.21
C PHE A 258 -7.70 18.20 17.81
N ASN A 259 -6.66 18.29 16.97
CA ASN A 259 -5.26 18.48 17.36
C ASN A 259 -4.81 17.51 18.48
N CYS A 260 -5.11 16.22 18.32
CA CYS A 260 -4.76 15.17 19.27
C CYS A 260 -4.44 13.85 18.60
N LEU A 261 -3.74 12.98 19.32
CA LEU A 261 -3.59 11.59 18.89
C LEU A 261 -4.95 10.88 18.92
N THR A 262 -5.17 10.01 17.97
CA THR A 262 -6.46 9.35 17.79
C THR A 262 -6.28 7.93 17.22
N GLU A 263 -7.39 7.23 17.02
CA GLU A 263 -7.43 5.91 16.40
C GLU A 263 -7.76 6.02 14.91
N ILE A 264 -7.40 5.00 14.15
CA ILE A 264 -7.60 4.93 12.68
C ILE A 264 -9.07 5.16 12.28
N GLU A 265 -10.00 4.73 13.12
CA GLU A 265 -11.43 4.86 12.87
C GLU A 265 -11.85 6.33 12.76
N ASN A 266 -11.34 7.19 13.64
CA ASN A 266 -11.66 8.63 13.64
C ASN A 266 -11.05 9.34 12.41
N ILE A 267 -9.93 8.82 11.88
CA ILE A 267 -9.32 9.35 10.65
C ILE A 267 -10.23 9.13 9.44
N PHE A 268 -10.98 8.05 9.40
CA PHE A 268 -11.91 7.81 8.30
C PHE A 268 -13.02 8.85 8.24
N GLU A 269 -13.52 9.32 9.39
CA GLU A 269 -14.51 10.40 9.45
C GLU A 269 -13.92 11.70 8.90
N GLU A 270 -12.71 12.05 9.34
CA GLU A 270 -12.01 13.26 8.92
C GLU A 270 -11.68 13.26 7.42
N LEU A 271 -11.27 12.11 6.87
CA LEU A 271 -11.06 11.92 5.44
C LEU A 271 -12.36 12.10 4.63
N LEU A 272 -13.49 11.59 5.12
CA LEU A 272 -14.78 11.72 4.46
C LEU A 272 -15.30 13.15 4.47
N GLU A 273 -15.21 13.85 5.59
CA GLU A 273 -15.54 15.27 5.68
C GLU A 273 -14.74 16.09 4.64
N SER A 274 -13.44 15.85 4.57
CA SER A 274 -12.53 16.54 3.64
C SER A 274 -12.81 16.21 2.17
N THR A 275 -13.39 15.04 1.88
CA THR A 275 -13.77 14.67 0.51
C THR A 275 -15.16 15.16 0.11
N GLY A 276 -15.92 15.83 0.99
CA GLY A 276 -17.29 16.28 0.74
C GLY A 276 -18.32 15.16 0.57
N LYS A 277 -17.99 13.94 0.97
CA LYS A 277 -18.90 12.75 0.92
C LYS A 277 -19.78 12.68 2.16
N LYS A 278 -20.54 13.74 2.49
CA LYS A 278 -21.39 13.83 3.70
C LYS A 278 -22.37 12.69 3.91
N ASN A 279 -22.84 12.03 2.84
CA ASN A 279 -23.79 10.91 2.95
C ASN A 279 -23.17 9.60 3.52
N LEU A 280 -21.85 9.56 3.71
CA LEU A 280 -21.17 8.40 4.26
C LEU A 280 -20.95 8.48 5.78
N GLU A 281 -21.19 9.65 6.41
CA GLU A 281 -21.16 9.80 7.87
C GLU A 281 -22.12 8.82 8.55
N GLN A 282 -23.31 8.63 8.00
CA GLN A 282 -24.29 7.64 8.51
C GLN A 282 -23.76 6.19 8.46
N ILE A 283 -22.86 5.89 7.55
CA ILE A 283 -22.27 4.56 7.40
C ILE A 283 -21.23 4.33 8.49
N VAL A 284 -20.37 5.31 8.76
CA VAL A 284 -19.37 5.25 9.83
C VAL A 284 -20.08 5.17 11.18
N PHE A 285 -21.07 6.04 11.44
CA PHE A 285 -21.88 6.02 12.68
C PHE A 285 -22.59 4.70 12.91
N LYS A 286 -23.15 4.09 11.87
CA LYS A 286 -23.84 2.79 11.99
C LYS A 286 -22.88 1.66 12.38
N TYR A 287 -21.62 1.69 11.89
CA TYR A 287 -20.61 0.73 12.29
C TYR A 287 -20.02 1.03 13.67
N TRP A 288 -19.94 2.31 14.07
CA TRP A 288 -19.50 2.75 15.41
C TRP A 288 -20.52 2.47 16.51
N GLY A 289 -21.77 2.69 16.27
CA GLY A 289 -22.83 2.39 17.25
C GLY A 289 -22.77 0.93 17.70
N THR A 290 -22.61 0.01 16.74
CA THR A 290 -22.45 -1.42 17.03
C THR A 290 -21.15 -1.75 17.78
N LEU A 291 -20.10 -0.93 17.66
CA LEU A 291 -18.80 -1.11 18.37
C LEU A 291 -18.89 -0.65 19.82
N LYS A 292 -19.49 0.51 20.04
CA LYS A 292 -19.65 1.09 21.39
C LYS A 292 -20.50 0.19 22.29
N ASP A 293 -21.56 -0.38 21.74
CA ASP A 293 -22.44 -1.31 22.45
C ASP A 293 -21.75 -2.64 22.78
N HIS A 294 -20.81 -3.08 21.93
CA HIS A 294 -20.04 -4.32 22.18
C HIS A 294 -18.94 -4.12 23.23
N PHE A 295 -18.28 -2.97 23.28
CA PHE A 295 -17.29 -2.64 24.30
C PHE A 295 -17.90 -2.38 25.67
N LEU A 296 -19.08 -1.75 25.73
CA LEU A 296 -19.79 -1.51 26.98
C LEU A 296 -20.39 -2.79 27.60
N ASN A 297 -20.61 -3.83 26.78
CA ASN A 297 -21.08 -5.14 27.26
C ASN A 297 -19.94 -6.10 27.70
N ILE A 298 -18.68 -5.79 27.39
CA ILE A 298 -17.52 -6.60 27.82
C ILE A 298 -16.96 -6.07 29.16
N THR A 299 -17.29 -4.85 29.54
CA THR A 299 -16.86 -4.21 30.79
C THR A 299 -17.91 -4.24 31.89
N ARG A 300 -18.99 -4.97 31.74
CA ARG A 300 -19.95 -5.41 32.75
C ARG A 300 -19.86 -6.94 32.85
#